data_bab50d446add37d3f7e95daa7009b39a
#
_entry.id   bab50d446add37d3f7e95daa7009b39a
#
_cell.length_a   1.000
_cell.length_b   1.000
_cell.length_c   1.000
_cell.angle_alpha   90.00
_cell.angle_beta   90.00
_cell.angle_gamma   90.00
#
_symmetry.space_group_name_H-M   'P 1'
#
loop_
_entity.id
_entity.type
_entity.pdbx_description
1 polymer ?
#
loop_
_entity_poly.entity_id
_entity_poly.type
_entity_poly.pdbx_seq_one_letter_code
_entity_poly.pdbx_strand_id
1 'polypeptide(L)'
;VYGTLRQGQTHHHLLASSDFLGFHSTLPIYNLYDLGAYPAVVEGHHAITGEVYSVDDDTLATLDQLEDVPVTYRRELIETPFGQAWMYLYQEASQLEVLISSGDWCQKV
;
A
#
# COMPACT_ATOMS: atom_id res chain seq x y z
N VAL A 1 -0.56 -3.30 -3.27
CA VAL A 1 -0.41 -3.33 -1.80
C VAL A 1 1.05 -3.24 -1.42
N TYR A 2 1.35 -2.50 -0.35
CA TYR A 2 2.73 -2.26 0.07
C TYR A 2 2.98 -2.60 1.54
N GLY A 3 1.99 -3.03 2.28
CA GLY A 3 2.07 -3.23 3.72
C GLY A 3 1.52 -4.58 4.18
N THR A 4 0.56 -4.54 5.10
CA THR A 4 0.04 -5.73 5.78
C THR A 4 -0.73 -6.69 4.87
N LEU A 5 -1.06 -6.26 3.66
CA LEU A 5 -1.71 -7.11 2.65
C LEU A 5 -0.71 -7.89 1.78
N ARG A 6 0.59 -7.59 1.88
CA ARG A 6 1.63 -8.32 1.13
C ARG A 6 1.73 -9.77 1.58
N GLN A 7 2.31 -10.61 0.70
CA GLN A 7 2.55 -12.04 1.00
C GLN A 7 3.34 -12.18 2.31
N GLY A 8 2.87 -13.06 3.18
CA GLY A 8 3.48 -13.31 4.49
C GLY A 8 3.10 -12.31 5.57
N GLN A 9 2.29 -11.31 5.26
CA GLN A 9 1.87 -10.29 6.21
C GLN A 9 0.49 -10.59 6.81
N THR A 10 0.14 -9.84 7.86
CA THR A 10 -1.00 -10.12 8.75
C THR A 10 -2.36 -10.22 8.03
N HIS A 11 -2.60 -9.39 7.02
CA HIS A 11 -3.89 -9.30 6.35
C HIS A 11 -3.88 -9.89 4.93
N HIS A 12 -2.81 -10.59 4.55
CA HIS A 12 -2.70 -11.16 3.19
C HIS A 12 -3.85 -12.12 2.85
N HIS A 13 -4.43 -12.79 3.83
CA HIS A 13 -5.56 -13.70 3.62
C HIS A 13 -6.76 -13.04 2.92
N LEU A 14 -6.91 -11.71 3.01
CA LEU A 14 -7.97 -10.98 2.31
C LEU A 14 -7.78 -11.00 0.78
N LEU A 15 -6.58 -11.32 0.30
CA LEU A 15 -6.25 -11.45 -1.12
C LEU A 15 -6.15 -12.90 -1.58
N ALA A 16 -6.59 -13.87 -0.77
CA ALA A 16 -6.42 -15.30 -1.05
C ALA A 16 -7.07 -15.75 -2.37
N SER A 17 -8.16 -15.09 -2.79
CA SER A 17 -8.85 -15.39 -4.05
C SER A 17 -8.46 -14.45 -5.20
N SER A 18 -7.52 -13.55 -4.97
CA SER A 18 -7.06 -12.56 -5.96
C SER A 18 -5.82 -13.04 -6.69
N ASP A 19 -5.64 -12.61 -7.93
CA ASP A 19 -4.49 -13.00 -8.74
C ASP A 19 -3.30 -12.08 -8.49
N PHE A 20 -2.18 -12.65 -8.09
CA PHE A 20 -0.92 -11.92 -7.99
C PHE A 20 -0.36 -11.67 -9.39
N LEU A 21 -0.18 -10.41 -9.76
CA LEU A 21 0.32 -10.02 -11.08
C LEU A 21 1.84 -9.81 -11.09
N GLY A 22 2.42 -9.36 -9.99
CA GLY A 22 3.85 -9.15 -9.88
C GLY A 22 4.22 -8.08 -8.88
N PHE A 23 5.52 -7.87 -8.70
CA PHE A 23 6.07 -6.80 -7.88
C PHE A 23 6.15 -5.50 -8.68
N HIS A 24 6.11 -4.38 -7.98
CA HIS A 24 6.25 -3.06 -8.58
C HIS A 24 6.91 -2.09 -7.59
N SER A 25 7.80 -1.26 -8.11
CA SER A 25 8.37 -0.12 -7.40
C SER A 25 7.86 1.15 -8.07
N THR A 26 7.27 2.05 -7.29
CA THR A 26 6.68 3.29 -7.81
C THR A 26 7.77 4.27 -8.25
N LEU A 27 7.34 5.36 -8.88
CA LEU A 27 8.19 6.55 -9.02
C LEU A 27 8.57 7.07 -7.62
N PRO A 28 9.72 7.77 -7.48
CA PRO A 28 10.20 8.27 -6.18
C PRO A 28 9.48 9.55 -5.76
N ILE A 29 8.18 9.48 -5.61
CA ILE A 29 7.31 10.62 -5.26
C ILE A 29 6.51 10.39 -3.97
N TYR A 30 6.90 9.42 -3.17
CA TYR A 30 6.22 9.03 -1.93
C TYR A 30 7.20 8.91 -0.78
N ASN A 31 6.68 8.85 0.44
CA ASN A 31 7.40 8.42 1.64
C ASN A 31 6.59 7.36 2.35
N LEU A 32 7.27 6.34 2.87
CA LEU A 32 6.69 5.26 3.66
C LEU A 32 7.05 5.44 5.13
N TYR A 33 6.04 5.45 6.00
CA TYR A 33 6.23 5.58 7.44
C TYR A 33 5.72 4.36 8.18
N ASP A 34 6.34 4.05 9.30
CA ASP A 34 5.96 2.96 10.18
C ASP A 34 5.07 3.51 11.31
N LEU A 35 3.81 3.08 11.35
CA LEU A 35 2.88 3.43 12.43
C LEU A 35 2.81 2.32 13.49
N GLY A 36 3.70 1.33 13.43
CA GLY A 36 3.74 0.18 14.32
C GLY A 36 3.07 -1.02 13.70
N ALA A 37 1.75 -1.12 13.78
CA ALA A 37 1.01 -2.26 13.25
C ALA A 37 0.78 -2.21 11.74
N TYR A 38 0.92 -1.05 11.11
CA TYR A 38 0.66 -0.86 9.68
C TYR A 38 1.43 0.36 9.14
N PRO A 39 1.64 0.42 7.81
CA PRO A 39 2.36 1.53 7.18
C PRO A 39 1.45 2.68 6.79
N ALA A 40 2.07 3.85 6.58
CA ALA A 40 1.42 5.00 5.98
C ALA A 40 2.26 5.51 4.83
N VAL A 41 1.67 5.67 3.65
CA VAL A 41 2.31 6.29 2.49
C VAL A 41 1.69 7.65 2.26
N VAL A 42 2.56 8.65 2.10
CA VAL A 42 2.19 10.02 1.75
C VAL A 42 3.09 10.52 0.62
N GLU A 43 2.82 11.70 0.09
CA GLU A 43 3.71 12.33 -0.89
C GLU A 43 5.09 12.56 -0.30
N GLY A 44 6.13 12.40 -1.12
CA GLY A 44 7.50 12.55 -0.68
C GLY A 44 8.50 12.36 -1.80
N HIS A 45 9.62 11.67 -1.53
CA HIS A 45 10.77 11.59 -2.42
C HIS A 45 11.35 10.18 -2.56
N HIS A 46 10.60 9.15 -2.21
CA HIS A 46 11.06 7.75 -2.27
C HIS A 46 10.15 6.91 -3.14
N ALA A 47 10.70 5.86 -3.74
CA ALA A 47 9.94 4.81 -4.39
C ALA A 47 9.38 3.85 -3.34
N ILE A 48 8.16 3.35 -3.59
CA ILE A 48 7.51 2.38 -2.70
C ILE A 48 7.49 1.02 -3.40
N THR A 49 8.01 0.01 -2.73
CA THR A 49 7.99 -1.37 -3.20
C THR A 49 6.71 -2.06 -2.75
N GLY A 50 6.03 -2.72 -3.67
CA GLY A 50 4.79 -3.40 -3.37
C GLY A 50 4.49 -4.54 -4.32
N GLU A 51 3.28 -5.05 -4.19
CA GLU A 51 2.74 -6.17 -4.97
C GLU A 51 1.45 -5.73 -5.63
N VAL A 52 1.27 -6.15 -6.89
CA VAL A 52 0.07 -5.81 -7.66
C VAL A 52 -0.82 -7.04 -7.77
N TYR A 53 -2.09 -6.87 -7.45
CA TYR A 53 -3.10 -7.92 -7.50
C TYR A 53 -4.27 -7.49 -8.37
N SER A 54 -4.86 -8.45 -9.08
CA SER A 54 -6.16 -8.28 -9.71
C SER A 54 -7.23 -8.68 -8.72
N VAL A 55 -8.10 -7.76 -8.35
CA VAL A 55 -9.15 -7.98 -7.36
C VAL A 55 -10.53 -7.70 -7.98
N ASP A 56 -11.56 -8.40 -7.48
CA ASP A 56 -12.93 -8.10 -7.85
C ASP A 56 -13.49 -6.94 -6.99
N ASP A 57 -14.70 -6.48 -7.34
CA ASP A 57 -15.32 -5.34 -6.65
C ASP A 57 -15.60 -5.64 -5.17
N ASP A 58 -15.98 -6.87 -4.84
CA ASP A 58 -16.26 -7.28 -3.45
C ASP A 58 -14.98 -7.27 -2.62
N THR A 59 -13.88 -7.79 -3.17
CA THR A 59 -12.57 -7.75 -2.51
C THR A 59 -12.11 -6.31 -2.30
N LEU A 60 -12.24 -5.47 -3.31
CA LEU A 60 -11.86 -4.05 -3.19
C LEU A 60 -12.66 -3.34 -2.10
N ALA A 61 -13.96 -3.62 -2.00
CA ALA A 61 -14.81 -3.06 -0.95
C ALA A 61 -14.34 -3.50 0.45
N THR A 62 -13.91 -4.76 0.59
CA THR A 62 -13.35 -5.27 1.85
C THR A 62 -12.05 -4.57 2.20
N LEU A 63 -11.17 -4.35 1.23
CA LEU A 63 -9.92 -3.61 1.45
C LEU A 63 -10.18 -2.16 1.83
N ASP A 64 -11.17 -1.51 1.22
CA ASP A 64 -11.57 -0.15 1.57
C ASP A 64 -12.05 -0.06 3.02
N GLN A 65 -12.75 -1.08 3.52
CA GLN A 65 -13.17 -1.14 4.92
C GLN A 65 -11.96 -1.30 5.85
N LEU A 66 -11.03 -2.17 5.51
CA LEU A 66 -9.81 -2.37 6.30
C LEU A 66 -9.01 -1.06 6.39
N GLU A 67 -8.90 -0.33 5.28
CA GLU A 67 -8.13 0.91 5.20
C GLU A 67 -8.93 2.13 5.67
N ASP A 68 -10.16 1.95 6.09
CA ASP A 68 -11.04 3.03 6.56
C ASP A 68 -11.11 4.18 5.54
N VAL A 69 -11.40 3.82 4.30
CA VAL A 69 -11.60 4.79 3.21
C VAL A 69 -13.00 5.41 3.33
N PRO A 70 -13.19 6.70 3.19
CA PRO A 70 -12.22 7.73 2.80
C PRO A 70 -11.64 8.54 3.96
N VAL A 71 -11.72 8.06 5.20
CA VAL A 71 -11.34 8.82 6.40
C VAL A 71 -9.83 8.72 6.66
N THR A 72 -9.32 7.53 6.95
CA THR A 72 -7.91 7.31 7.31
C THR A 72 -7.03 7.26 6.07
N TYR A 73 -7.48 6.55 5.04
CA TYR A 73 -6.79 6.43 3.76
C TYR A 73 -7.71 6.85 2.62
N ARG A 74 -7.09 7.19 1.48
CA ARG A 74 -7.77 7.37 0.19
C ARG A 74 -7.10 6.50 -0.86
N ARG A 75 -7.81 6.19 -1.94
CA ARG A 75 -7.24 5.47 -3.08
C ARG A 75 -6.83 6.44 -4.17
N GLU A 76 -5.68 6.17 -4.81
CA GLU A 76 -5.20 6.92 -5.96
C GLU A 76 -4.76 5.93 -7.04
N LEU A 77 -5.08 6.23 -8.30
CA LEU A 77 -4.64 5.42 -9.43
C LEU A 77 -3.19 5.73 -9.75
N ILE A 78 -2.40 4.67 -9.92
CA ILE A 78 -1.02 4.76 -10.38
C ILE A 78 -0.81 3.87 -11.59
N GLU A 79 0.20 4.19 -12.40
CA GLU A 79 0.60 3.36 -13.53
C GLU A 79 1.53 2.25 -13.05
N THR A 80 1.30 1.04 -13.55
CA THR A 80 2.16 -0.12 -13.30
C THR A 80 2.41 -0.86 -14.61
N PRO A 81 3.39 -1.79 -14.67
CA PRO A 81 3.59 -2.63 -15.86
C PRO A 81 2.37 -3.51 -16.20
N PHE A 82 1.44 -3.65 -15.26
CA PHE A 82 0.23 -4.48 -15.39
C PHE A 82 -1.01 -3.64 -15.67
N GLY A 83 -0.85 -2.34 -15.94
CA GLY A 83 -1.93 -1.38 -16.13
C GLY A 83 -2.11 -0.48 -14.91
N GLN A 84 -3.21 0.28 -14.90
CA GLN A 84 -3.52 1.15 -13.77
C GLN A 84 -3.93 0.33 -12.55
N ALA A 85 -3.47 0.75 -11.36
CA ALA A 85 -3.79 0.10 -10.10
C ALA A 85 -4.12 1.13 -9.03
N TRP A 86 -4.99 0.75 -8.10
CA TRP A 86 -5.28 1.55 -6.92
C TRP A 86 -4.18 1.39 -5.88
N MET A 87 -3.78 2.50 -5.28
CA MET A 87 -2.83 2.55 -4.17
C MET A 87 -3.43 3.38 -3.04
N TYR A 88 -3.33 2.89 -1.81
CA TYR A 88 -3.85 3.60 -0.65
C TYR A 88 -2.85 4.64 -0.16
N LEU A 89 -3.33 5.86 0.08
CA LEU A 89 -2.52 6.95 0.64
C LEU A 89 -3.11 7.40 1.96
N TYR A 90 -2.24 7.61 2.95
CA TYR A 90 -2.62 8.05 4.28
C TYR A 90 -2.97 9.53 4.28
N GLN A 91 -4.01 9.92 5.04
CA GLN A 91 -4.55 11.28 5.00
C GLN A 91 -4.18 12.15 6.19
N GLU A 92 -3.50 11.61 7.21
CA GLU A 92 -3.09 12.37 8.39
C GLU A 92 -1.56 12.41 8.50
N ALA A 93 -0.94 13.34 7.78
CA ALA A 93 0.52 13.42 7.68
C ALA A 93 1.21 14.09 8.86
N SER A 94 0.48 14.79 9.74
CA SER A 94 1.07 15.68 10.77
C SER A 94 1.79 14.94 11.90
N GLN A 95 1.57 13.61 12.04
CA GLN A 95 2.14 12.83 13.14
C GLN A 95 3.01 11.68 12.68
N LEU A 96 3.52 11.74 11.45
CA LEU A 96 4.38 10.70 10.91
C LEU A 96 5.83 10.95 11.30
N GLU A 97 6.44 10.00 12.03
CA GLU A 97 7.76 10.18 12.64
C GLU A 97 8.80 9.17 12.14
N VAL A 98 8.42 7.92 11.90
CA VAL A 98 9.36 6.84 11.61
C VAL A 98 9.36 6.54 10.11
N LEU A 99 10.28 7.19 9.38
CA LEU A 99 10.43 6.99 7.94
C LEU A 99 11.12 5.65 7.67
N ILE A 100 10.55 4.87 6.74
CA ILE A 100 11.19 3.67 6.20
C ILE A 100 11.88 4.07 4.89
N SER A 101 13.16 4.40 4.96
CA SER A 101 13.90 4.96 3.82
C SER A 101 14.08 3.97 2.67
N SER A 102 13.98 2.65 2.93
CA SER A 102 14.01 1.64 1.87
C SER A 102 12.78 1.68 0.97
N GLY A 103 11.66 2.26 1.42
CA GLY A 103 10.38 2.22 0.72
C GLY A 103 9.75 0.83 0.70
N ASP A 104 10.25 -0.10 1.51
CA ASP A 104 9.80 -1.50 1.53
C ASP A 104 9.43 -1.90 2.95
N TRP A 105 8.15 -2.10 3.19
CA TRP A 105 7.61 -2.51 4.50
C TRP A 105 8.25 -3.81 4.99
N CYS A 106 8.58 -4.72 4.08
CA CYS A 106 9.18 -6.01 4.41
C CYS A 106 10.70 -5.92 4.62
N GLN A 107 11.31 -4.78 4.37
CA GLN A 107 12.74 -4.51 4.57
C GLN A 107 12.94 -3.15 5.24
N LYS A 108 12.40 -3.03 6.44
CA LYS A 108 12.48 -1.80 7.22
C LYS A 108 13.91 -1.57 7.72
N VAL A 109 14.55 -0.60 7.14
CA VAL A 109 15.87 -0.14 7.54
C VAL A 109 15.91 1.37 7.58
#